data_87a863c31bf74270ee7ba9b440ae412c
#
_entry.id   87a863c31bf74270ee7ba9b440ae412c
#
_cell.length_a   1.000
_cell.length_b   1.000
_cell.length_c   1.000
_cell.angle_alpha   90.00
_cell.angle_beta   90.00
_cell.angle_gamma   90.00
#
_symmetry.space_group_name_H-M   'P 1'
#
loop_
_entity.id
_entity.type
_entity.pdbx_description
1 polymer ?
#
loop_
_entity_poly.entity_id
_entity_poly.type
_entity_poly.pdbx_seq_one_letter_code
_entity_poly.pdbx_strand_id
1 'polypeptide(L)'
;MKITALELFHISIPFAKPYKLSRVYGTRYDAEAVILKVHTDEGIVGLGEADPLNPFSEETPATVMVVTRDHLAPQLIGQNPTRISAIESNLDVMVHGNLLARGAVNMALFDIVGKANNLPAHMLLGGLYQDKVPLLGPIGSGTPEEDAEFIGELIESGYKTVMIKMGALPIRAEIQRMIAAHEKFDGQIKIIVDANQGWTVAETLEFFDGIGSRRPALLEQPIDRHDISGLKRIYQRAPCLLSADEGVASIQEAAALIRAQAVDAFSIKVSKNGGLSKARKIAATADAFGLKILMNSMLEFGITQAASLQLGCVLPNLLNMGHAYMSVLRMSDDITDFDQNISRATVTVPSQAGLGVRLNEEKLKKYTKDYLKIK
;
A
#
# COMPACT_ATOMS: atom_id res chain seq x y z
N MET A 1 24.42 -16.78 11.29
CA MET A 1 24.02 -15.98 10.11
C MET A 1 24.33 -14.50 10.36
N LYS A 2 24.99 -13.84 9.40
CA LYS A 2 25.32 -12.40 9.42
C LYS A 2 25.05 -11.81 8.04
N ILE A 3 24.63 -10.56 8.00
CA ILE A 3 24.49 -9.78 6.76
C ILE A 3 25.89 -9.45 6.24
N THR A 4 26.17 -9.74 4.97
CA THR A 4 27.48 -9.58 4.34
C THR A 4 27.54 -8.51 3.26
N ALA A 5 26.40 -8.25 2.59
CA ALA A 5 26.31 -7.26 1.52
C ALA A 5 24.86 -6.86 1.26
N LEU A 6 24.70 -5.68 0.67
CA LEU A 6 23.42 -5.21 0.12
C LEU A 6 23.60 -4.91 -1.37
N GLU A 7 22.57 -5.23 -2.17
CA GLU A 7 22.45 -4.78 -3.55
C GLU A 7 21.16 -3.99 -3.72
N LEU A 8 21.26 -2.86 -4.39
CA LEU A 8 20.16 -1.94 -4.66
C LEU A 8 20.00 -1.80 -6.18
N PHE A 9 18.77 -1.93 -6.64
CA PHE A 9 18.39 -1.79 -8.05
C PHE A 9 17.26 -0.77 -8.16
N HIS A 10 17.54 0.40 -8.70
CA HIS A 10 16.49 1.34 -9.09
C HIS A 10 15.90 0.85 -10.42
N ILE A 11 14.63 0.51 -10.42
CA ILE A 11 13.90 0.02 -11.59
C ILE A 11 12.74 0.95 -11.95
N SER A 12 12.34 0.92 -13.24
CA SER A 12 11.15 1.59 -13.75
C SER A 12 10.44 0.68 -14.75
N ILE A 13 9.15 0.44 -14.54
CA ILE A 13 8.30 -0.35 -15.43
C ILE A 13 7.09 0.48 -15.85
N PRO A 14 6.79 0.61 -17.16
CA PRO A 14 5.63 1.34 -17.63
C PRO A 14 4.31 0.71 -17.16
N PHE A 15 3.28 1.54 -16.94
CA PHE A 15 1.93 1.04 -16.85
C PHE A 15 1.42 0.51 -18.20
N ALA A 16 0.54 -0.49 -18.16
CA ALA A 16 -0.15 -0.97 -19.36
C ALA A 16 -1.07 0.12 -19.95
N LYS A 17 -1.65 0.96 -19.10
CA LYS A 17 -2.42 2.17 -19.45
C LYS A 17 -2.09 3.28 -18.45
N PRO A 18 -2.00 4.56 -18.88
CA PRO A 18 -1.80 5.69 -17.97
C PRO A 18 -2.83 5.71 -16.85
N TYR A 19 -2.42 6.05 -15.64
CA TYR A 19 -3.29 6.08 -14.48
C TYR A 19 -3.47 7.49 -13.92
N LYS A 20 -4.68 8.01 -14.04
CA LYS A 20 -5.05 9.34 -13.58
C LYS A 20 -5.55 9.27 -12.14
N LEU A 21 -4.83 9.92 -11.24
CA LEU A 21 -5.12 10.08 -9.81
C LEU A 21 -5.85 11.42 -9.54
N SER A 22 -5.74 11.94 -8.32
CA SER A 22 -6.27 13.25 -7.94
C SER A 22 -5.48 14.41 -8.57
N ARG A 23 -5.97 15.64 -8.41
CA ARG A 23 -5.25 16.87 -8.84
C ARG A 23 -3.88 17.04 -8.14
N VAL A 24 -3.70 16.43 -6.97
CA VAL A 24 -2.43 16.49 -6.22
C VAL A 24 -1.37 15.61 -6.87
N TYR A 25 -1.75 14.42 -7.37
CA TYR A 25 -0.81 13.40 -7.85
C TYR A 25 -0.71 13.30 -9.36
N GLY A 26 -1.67 13.83 -10.10
CA GLY A 26 -1.67 13.87 -11.56
C GLY A 26 -1.81 12.49 -12.22
N THR A 27 -1.24 12.34 -13.43
CA THR A 27 -1.26 11.10 -14.21
C THR A 27 0.09 10.41 -14.14
N ARG A 28 0.09 9.10 -13.94
CA ARG A 28 1.27 8.24 -13.91
C ARG A 28 1.36 7.41 -15.18
N TYR A 29 2.59 7.25 -15.69
CA TYR A 29 2.91 6.51 -16.91
C TYR A 29 3.78 5.29 -16.63
N ASP A 30 4.51 5.30 -15.51
CA ASP A 30 5.37 4.23 -15.02
C ASP A 30 5.34 4.16 -13.50
N ALA A 31 5.78 3.03 -12.96
CA ALA A 31 6.09 2.84 -11.57
C ALA A 31 7.60 2.68 -11.39
N GLU A 32 8.13 3.32 -10.36
CA GLU A 32 9.54 3.22 -9.98
C GLU A 32 9.67 2.57 -8.62
N ALA A 33 10.68 1.74 -8.44
CA ALA A 33 11.03 1.17 -7.14
C ALA A 33 12.54 1.00 -6.98
N VAL A 34 12.98 0.90 -5.73
CA VAL A 34 14.32 0.42 -5.39
C VAL A 34 14.19 -0.97 -4.78
N ILE A 35 14.67 -1.96 -5.52
CA ILE A 35 14.70 -3.35 -5.06
C ILE A 35 15.97 -3.57 -4.25
N LEU A 36 15.81 -4.12 -3.05
CA LEU A 36 16.88 -4.42 -2.12
C LEU A 36 17.09 -5.93 -2.03
N LYS A 37 18.34 -6.38 -2.23
CA LYS A 37 18.79 -7.72 -1.89
C LYS A 37 19.73 -7.64 -0.70
N VAL A 38 19.41 -8.36 0.37
CA VAL A 38 20.25 -8.47 1.57
C VAL A 38 20.87 -9.86 1.60
N HIS A 39 22.19 -9.93 1.45
CA HIS A 39 22.96 -11.16 1.41
C HIS A 39 23.46 -11.56 2.80
N THR A 40 23.48 -12.86 3.07
CA THR A 40 23.99 -13.43 4.32
C THR A 40 25.21 -14.34 4.08
N ASP A 41 26.00 -14.59 5.13
CA ASP A 41 27.12 -15.56 5.11
C ASP A 41 26.68 -17.02 4.98
N GLU A 42 25.38 -17.32 5.10
CA GLU A 42 24.79 -18.65 4.90
C GLU A 42 24.17 -18.82 3.51
N GLY A 43 24.39 -17.86 2.59
CA GLY A 43 23.87 -17.91 1.21
C GLY A 43 22.38 -17.57 1.05
N ILE A 44 21.69 -17.22 2.12
CA ILE A 44 20.30 -16.77 2.07
C ILE A 44 20.28 -15.31 1.63
N VAL A 45 19.40 -14.99 0.67
CA VAL A 45 19.17 -13.64 0.17
C VAL A 45 17.74 -13.21 0.49
N GLY A 46 17.62 -12.12 1.23
CA GLY A 46 16.33 -11.48 1.51
C GLY A 46 15.98 -10.42 0.47
N LEU A 47 14.71 -10.34 0.13
CA LEU A 47 14.16 -9.38 -0.82
C LEU A 47 13.37 -8.29 -0.10
N GLY A 48 13.59 -7.05 -0.48
CA GLY A 48 12.81 -5.89 -0.07
C GLY A 48 12.56 -4.96 -1.24
N GLU A 49 11.59 -4.09 -1.09
CA GLU A 49 11.20 -3.13 -2.11
C GLU A 49 10.79 -1.82 -1.45
N ALA A 50 11.32 -0.71 -1.95
CA ALA A 50 10.84 0.63 -1.66
C ALA A 50 10.24 1.20 -2.95
N ASP A 51 9.02 1.68 -2.87
CA ASP A 51 8.17 2.11 -4.00
C ASP A 51 7.80 3.59 -3.87
N PRO A 52 8.78 4.52 -4.01
CA PRO A 52 8.52 5.94 -3.90
C PRO A 52 7.57 6.42 -5.00
N LEU A 53 6.55 7.18 -4.60
CA LEU A 53 5.53 7.74 -5.47
C LEU A 53 5.41 9.26 -5.24
N ASN A 54 6.27 10.02 -5.88
CA ASN A 54 6.26 11.48 -5.73
C ASN A 54 5.06 12.13 -6.44
N PRO A 55 4.34 13.11 -5.82
CA PRO A 55 4.57 13.72 -4.51
C PRO A 55 3.84 13.05 -3.34
N PHE A 56 3.31 11.83 -3.48
CA PHE A 56 2.67 11.10 -2.40
C PHE A 56 3.69 10.78 -1.28
N SER A 57 4.86 10.23 -1.63
CA SER A 57 5.95 9.95 -0.71
C SER A 57 6.95 11.10 -0.62
N GLU A 58 7.58 11.24 0.54
CA GLU A 58 8.68 12.20 0.77
C GLU A 58 9.99 11.71 0.16
N GLU A 59 10.12 10.41 -0.05
CA GLU A 59 11.28 9.75 -0.61
C GLU A 59 11.16 9.63 -2.14
N THR A 60 12.31 9.64 -2.81
CA THR A 60 12.47 9.36 -4.24
C THR A 60 13.39 8.15 -4.41
N PRO A 61 13.45 7.50 -5.59
CA PRO A 61 14.41 6.42 -5.81
C PRO A 61 15.85 6.83 -5.45
N ALA A 62 16.26 8.05 -5.81
CA ALA A 62 17.60 8.56 -5.49
C ALA A 62 17.84 8.71 -3.98
N THR A 63 16.87 9.24 -3.22
CA THR A 63 17.03 9.37 -1.76
C THR A 63 17.03 8.00 -1.08
N VAL A 64 16.21 7.04 -1.53
CA VAL A 64 16.24 5.66 -1.03
C VAL A 64 17.60 5.02 -1.25
N MET A 65 18.20 5.17 -2.46
CA MET A 65 19.53 4.65 -2.78
C MET A 65 20.60 5.24 -1.86
N VAL A 66 20.62 6.57 -1.71
CA VAL A 66 21.63 7.29 -0.89
C VAL A 66 21.48 6.96 0.59
N VAL A 67 20.25 7.03 1.14
CA VAL A 67 20.02 6.75 2.56
C VAL A 67 20.35 5.29 2.89
N THR A 68 20.01 4.38 2.02
CA THR A 68 20.35 2.97 2.22
C THR A 68 21.85 2.76 2.20
N ARG A 69 22.58 3.37 1.25
CA ARG A 69 24.04 3.26 1.14
C ARG A 69 24.75 3.86 2.35
N ASP A 70 24.43 5.11 2.70
CA ASP A 70 25.25 5.91 3.62
C ASP A 70 24.84 5.75 5.08
N HIS A 71 23.60 5.36 5.34
CA HIS A 71 23.05 5.33 6.70
C HIS A 71 22.51 3.97 7.14
N LEU A 72 21.81 3.22 6.28
CA LEU A 72 21.24 1.94 6.69
C LEU A 72 22.24 0.80 6.57
N ALA A 73 22.95 0.68 5.44
CA ALA A 73 23.90 -0.42 5.21
C ALA A 73 25.00 -0.52 6.27
N PRO A 74 25.62 0.59 6.74
CA PRO A 74 26.62 0.52 7.81
C PRO A 74 26.09 -0.03 9.14
N GLN A 75 24.78 0.10 9.39
CA GLN A 75 24.12 -0.43 10.58
C GLN A 75 23.67 -1.89 10.42
N LEU A 76 23.62 -2.40 9.20
CA LEU A 76 23.12 -3.74 8.86
C LEU A 76 24.25 -4.75 8.66
N ILE A 77 25.33 -4.36 7.99
CA ILE A 77 26.46 -5.25 7.68
C ILE A 77 27.08 -5.78 8.97
N GLY A 78 27.28 -7.10 9.04
CA GLY A 78 27.78 -7.80 10.22
C GLY A 78 26.70 -8.15 11.27
N GLN A 79 25.49 -7.57 11.18
CA GLN A 79 24.39 -7.89 12.10
C GLN A 79 23.77 -9.26 11.79
N ASN A 80 23.18 -9.86 12.83
CA ASN A 80 22.36 -11.04 12.66
C ASN A 80 20.95 -10.64 12.21
N PRO A 81 20.49 -11.00 10.99
CA PRO A 81 19.21 -10.59 10.45
C PRO A 81 18.00 -11.15 11.21
N THR A 82 18.18 -12.18 12.05
CA THR A 82 17.09 -12.72 12.88
C THR A 82 16.70 -11.78 14.03
N ARG A 83 17.54 -10.80 14.35
CA ARG A 83 17.30 -9.82 15.42
C ARG A 83 16.52 -8.61 14.90
N ILE A 84 15.40 -8.84 14.17
CA ILE A 84 14.62 -7.80 13.49
C ILE A 84 14.32 -6.62 14.42
N SER A 85 13.76 -6.87 15.59
CA SER A 85 13.37 -5.79 16.53
C SER A 85 14.55 -4.95 17.01
N ALA A 86 15.73 -5.56 17.22
CA ALA A 86 16.92 -4.84 17.63
C ALA A 86 17.47 -3.97 16.50
N ILE A 87 17.48 -4.51 15.27
CA ILE A 87 17.89 -3.76 14.07
C ILE A 87 16.93 -2.57 13.88
N GLU A 88 15.63 -2.78 13.92
CA GLU A 88 14.65 -1.70 13.76
C GLU A 88 14.80 -0.61 14.81
N SER A 89 14.98 -0.99 16.09
CA SER A 89 15.19 -0.03 17.18
C SER A 89 16.45 0.80 16.98
N ASN A 90 17.53 0.19 16.49
CA ASN A 90 18.74 0.93 16.14
C ASN A 90 18.50 1.90 14.97
N LEU A 91 17.86 1.44 13.90
CA LEU A 91 17.53 2.29 12.75
C LEU A 91 16.56 3.43 13.11
N ASP A 92 15.67 3.24 14.07
CA ASP A 92 14.76 4.29 14.57
C ASP A 92 15.52 5.44 15.23
N VAL A 93 16.66 5.15 15.87
CA VAL A 93 17.53 6.16 16.49
C VAL A 93 18.45 6.82 15.46
N MET A 94 19.00 6.03 14.53
CA MET A 94 20.04 6.49 13.60
C MET A 94 19.48 7.26 12.40
N VAL A 95 18.25 6.94 11.95
CA VAL A 95 17.66 7.54 10.73
C VAL A 95 16.18 7.86 10.97
N HIS A 96 15.87 9.13 11.17
CA HIS A 96 14.49 9.58 11.26
C HIS A 96 13.81 9.63 9.89
N GLY A 97 12.51 9.33 9.81
CA GLY A 97 11.76 9.25 8.55
C GLY A 97 12.27 8.12 7.66
N ASN A 98 12.34 8.36 6.35
CA ASN A 98 12.82 7.41 5.35
C ASN A 98 12.14 6.03 5.49
N LEU A 99 10.80 6.06 5.60
CA LEU A 99 10.01 4.87 5.92
C LEU A 99 10.01 3.85 4.78
N LEU A 100 10.12 4.29 3.52
CA LEU A 100 10.17 3.38 2.37
C LEU A 100 11.49 2.61 2.36
N ALA A 101 12.63 3.30 2.48
CA ALA A 101 13.95 2.67 2.55
C ALA A 101 14.03 1.67 3.74
N ARG A 102 13.52 2.08 4.90
CA ARG A 102 13.49 1.23 6.12
C ARG A 102 12.49 0.08 5.99
N GLY A 103 11.38 0.31 5.30
CA GLY A 103 10.39 -0.72 4.96
C GLY A 103 10.99 -1.83 4.09
N ALA A 104 11.77 -1.46 3.08
CA ALA A 104 12.49 -2.42 2.24
C ALA A 104 13.45 -3.29 3.07
N VAL A 105 14.21 -2.68 3.99
CA VAL A 105 15.08 -3.43 4.92
C VAL A 105 14.25 -4.39 5.78
N ASN A 106 13.16 -3.91 6.38
CA ASN A 106 12.31 -4.74 7.23
C ASN A 106 11.72 -5.95 6.46
N MET A 107 11.21 -5.73 5.24
CA MET A 107 10.71 -6.82 4.38
C MET A 107 11.80 -7.84 4.08
N ALA A 108 13.02 -7.40 3.73
CA ALA A 108 14.14 -8.28 3.46
C ALA A 108 14.56 -9.11 4.70
N LEU A 109 14.49 -8.53 5.90
CA LEU A 109 14.77 -9.28 7.14
C LEU A 109 13.71 -10.36 7.41
N PHE A 110 12.42 -10.07 7.23
CA PHE A 110 11.35 -11.07 7.33
C PHE A 110 11.51 -12.17 6.29
N ASP A 111 11.91 -11.84 5.07
CA ASP A 111 12.17 -12.79 4.00
C ASP A 111 13.33 -13.73 4.35
N ILE A 112 14.44 -13.19 4.88
CA ILE A 112 15.58 -13.99 5.36
C ILE A 112 15.15 -14.95 6.47
N VAL A 113 14.46 -14.43 7.49
CA VAL A 113 14.06 -15.26 8.66
C VAL A 113 13.07 -16.34 8.23
N GLY A 114 12.14 -16.01 7.36
CA GLY A 114 11.21 -17.01 6.80
C GLY A 114 11.94 -18.10 6.01
N LYS A 115 12.85 -17.72 5.10
CA LYS A 115 13.67 -18.66 4.31
C LYS A 115 14.58 -19.53 5.19
N ALA A 116 15.23 -18.93 6.18
CA ALA A 116 16.12 -19.66 7.10
C ALA A 116 15.40 -20.74 7.92
N ASN A 117 14.13 -20.52 8.23
CA ASN A 117 13.31 -21.46 9.01
C ASN A 117 12.34 -22.28 8.15
N ASN A 118 12.37 -22.11 6.83
CA ASN A 118 11.43 -22.71 5.87
C ASN A 118 9.96 -22.43 6.25
N LEU A 119 9.67 -21.18 6.62
CA LEU A 119 8.35 -20.70 7.01
C LEU A 119 7.95 -19.49 6.16
N PRO A 120 6.67 -19.36 5.74
CA PRO A 120 6.17 -18.12 5.14
C PRO A 120 6.11 -16.99 6.18
N ALA A 121 6.22 -15.75 5.74
CA ALA A 121 6.33 -14.58 6.63
C ALA A 121 5.11 -14.39 7.53
N HIS A 122 3.91 -14.81 7.12
CA HIS A 122 2.72 -14.74 7.98
C HIS A 122 2.86 -15.57 9.25
N MET A 123 3.64 -16.67 9.24
CA MET A 123 3.91 -17.45 10.45
C MET A 123 4.73 -16.65 11.49
N LEU A 124 5.62 -15.77 11.02
CA LEU A 124 6.37 -14.84 11.88
C LEU A 124 5.50 -13.68 12.41
N LEU A 125 4.35 -13.47 11.77
CA LEU A 125 3.39 -12.41 12.13
C LEU A 125 2.22 -12.91 12.99
N GLY A 126 2.21 -14.20 13.37
CA GLY A 126 1.21 -14.78 14.26
C GLY A 126 0.31 -15.84 13.64
N GLY A 127 0.51 -16.18 12.37
CA GLY A 127 -0.28 -17.17 11.63
C GLY A 127 -1.50 -16.56 10.93
N LEU A 128 -2.08 -17.33 10.02
CA LEU A 128 -3.20 -16.90 9.19
C LEU A 128 -4.50 -16.70 9.98
N TYR A 129 -5.15 -15.59 9.77
CA TYR A 129 -6.56 -15.40 10.08
C TYR A 129 -7.44 -15.83 8.88
N GLN A 130 -6.96 -15.58 7.66
CA GLN A 130 -7.60 -15.98 6.40
C GLN A 130 -6.54 -16.26 5.33
N ASP A 131 -6.81 -17.17 4.41
CA ASP A 131 -5.88 -17.57 3.35
C ASP A 131 -6.12 -16.85 2.01
N LYS A 132 -7.26 -16.16 1.88
CA LYS A 132 -7.67 -15.43 0.68
C LYS A 132 -8.25 -14.08 1.03
N VAL A 133 -7.99 -13.10 0.16
CA VAL A 133 -8.49 -11.74 0.29
C VAL A 133 -9.19 -11.33 -1.01
N PRO A 134 -10.41 -10.74 -0.95
CA PRO A 134 -11.05 -10.19 -2.14
C PRO A 134 -10.27 -8.96 -2.66
N LEU A 135 -10.20 -8.84 -3.98
CA LEU A 135 -9.54 -7.71 -4.63
C LEU A 135 -10.46 -6.50 -4.77
N LEU A 136 -9.84 -5.34 -4.72
CA LEU A 136 -10.38 -4.03 -5.03
C LEU A 136 -10.12 -3.69 -6.50
N GLY A 137 -11.17 -3.36 -7.26
CA GLY A 137 -11.04 -2.88 -8.64
C GLY A 137 -10.76 -1.37 -8.66
N PRO A 138 -9.59 -0.91 -9.16
CA PRO A 138 -9.26 0.51 -9.18
C PRO A 138 -9.78 1.19 -10.45
N ILE A 139 -10.42 2.35 -10.30
CA ILE A 139 -10.91 3.19 -11.39
C ILE A 139 -10.24 4.56 -11.26
N GLY A 140 -9.59 5.01 -12.33
CA GLY A 140 -8.98 6.33 -12.39
C GLY A 140 -10.02 7.45 -12.49
N SER A 141 -9.56 8.71 -12.46
CA SER A 141 -10.44 9.86 -12.70
C SER A 141 -10.86 9.90 -14.18
N GLY A 142 -12.16 9.91 -14.42
CA GLY A 142 -12.76 9.90 -15.76
C GLY A 142 -14.15 10.54 -15.79
N THR A 143 -14.95 10.20 -16.81
CA THR A 143 -16.36 10.59 -16.93
C THR A 143 -17.28 9.55 -16.29
N PRO A 144 -18.57 9.88 -16.01
CA PRO A 144 -19.54 8.89 -15.55
C PRO A 144 -19.71 7.68 -16.48
N GLU A 145 -19.59 7.89 -17.80
CA GLU A 145 -19.70 6.85 -18.81
C GLU A 145 -18.49 5.90 -18.77
N GLU A 146 -17.28 6.46 -18.68
CA GLU A 146 -16.05 5.67 -18.53
C GLU A 146 -16.07 4.86 -17.22
N ASP A 147 -16.48 5.48 -16.10
CA ASP A 147 -16.62 4.78 -14.83
C ASP A 147 -17.62 3.62 -14.95
N ALA A 148 -18.77 3.85 -15.60
CA ALA A 148 -19.79 2.83 -15.76
C ALA A 148 -19.35 1.65 -16.65
N GLU A 149 -18.53 1.90 -17.67
CA GLU A 149 -17.93 0.85 -18.49
C GLU A 149 -16.97 0.00 -17.65
N PHE A 150 -16.00 0.64 -16.98
CA PHE A 150 -15.02 -0.05 -16.13
C PHE A 150 -15.65 -0.81 -14.95
N ILE A 151 -16.67 -0.24 -14.29
CA ILE A 151 -17.40 -0.94 -13.22
C ILE A 151 -18.07 -2.20 -13.78
N GLY A 152 -18.70 -2.11 -14.97
CA GLY A 152 -19.31 -3.25 -15.63
C GLY A 152 -18.30 -4.38 -15.88
N GLU A 153 -17.15 -4.07 -16.48
CA GLU A 153 -16.07 -5.04 -16.73
C GLU A 153 -15.57 -5.70 -15.43
N LEU A 154 -15.42 -4.91 -14.35
CA LEU A 154 -14.99 -5.42 -13.06
C LEU A 154 -16.03 -6.34 -12.42
N ILE A 155 -17.31 -6.02 -12.52
CA ILE A 155 -18.41 -6.90 -12.05
C ILE A 155 -18.39 -8.23 -12.79
N GLU A 156 -18.25 -8.23 -14.11
CA GLU A 156 -18.14 -9.43 -14.94
C GLU A 156 -16.92 -10.26 -14.57
N SER A 157 -15.81 -9.60 -14.22
CA SER A 157 -14.57 -10.23 -13.72
C SER A 157 -14.70 -10.76 -12.28
N GLY A 158 -15.84 -10.53 -11.60
CA GLY A 158 -16.14 -11.05 -10.28
C GLY A 158 -15.81 -10.11 -9.11
N TYR A 159 -15.38 -8.88 -9.37
CA TYR A 159 -15.11 -7.90 -8.30
C TYR A 159 -16.40 -7.53 -7.56
N LYS A 160 -16.28 -7.35 -6.24
CA LYS A 160 -17.38 -6.92 -5.35
C LYS A 160 -17.12 -5.57 -4.71
N THR A 161 -15.99 -4.97 -5.01
CA THR A 161 -15.59 -3.64 -4.52
C THR A 161 -14.80 -2.92 -5.62
N VAL A 162 -15.14 -1.66 -5.85
CA VAL A 162 -14.36 -0.76 -6.70
C VAL A 162 -13.94 0.47 -5.91
N MET A 163 -12.80 1.05 -6.28
CA MET A 163 -12.35 2.34 -5.78
C MET A 163 -12.31 3.34 -6.93
N ILE A 164 -13.14 4.37 -6.85
CA ILE A 164 -13.16 5.45 -7.82
C ILE A 164 -12.23 6.56 -7.32
N LYS A 165 -11.19 6.85 -8.10
CA LYS A 165 -10.30 7.99 -7.81
C LYS A 165 -11.03 9.29 -8.13
N MET A 166 -11.08 10.17 -7.15
CA MET A 166 -11.70 11.49 -7.20
C MET A 166 -10.69 12.59 -6.82
N GLY A 167 -11.13 13.83 -6.66
CA GLY A 167 -10.26 14.96 -6.32
C GLY A 167 -9.48 15.55 -7.51
N ALA A 168 -9.73 15.09 -8.73
CA ALA A 168 -9.12 15.65 -9.95
C ALA A 168 -10.04 16.62 -10.67
N LEU A 169 -11.34 16.49 -10.53
CA LEU A 169 -12.35 17.26 -11.22
C LEU A 169 -13.03 18.27 -10.27
N PRO A 170 -13.78 19.25 -10.79
CA PRO A 170 -14.63 20.10 -9.96
C PRO A 170 -15.65 19.24 -9.18
N ILE A 171 -15.94 19.62 -7.94
CA ILE A 171 -16.76 18.82 -7.01
C ILE A 171 -18.11 18.40 -7.59
N ARG A 172 -18.76 19.26 -8.38
CA ARG A 172 -20.04 18.94 -9.04
C ARG A 172 -19.91 17.77 -10.03
N ALA A 173 -18.79 17.68 -10.76
CA ALA A 173 -18.54 16.57 -11.67
C ALA A 173 -18.29 15.27 -10.88
N GLU A 174 -17.57 15.34 -9.74
CA GLU A 174 -17.34 14.19 -8.87
C GLU A 174 -18.67 13.68 -8.25
N ILE A 175 -19.57 14.60 -7.86
CA ILE A 175 -20.93 14.25 -7.40
C ILE A 175 -21.69 13.50 -8.50
N GLN A 176 -21.65 13.97 -9.75
CA GLN A 176 -22.34 13.29 -10.87
C GLN A 176 -21.76 11.89 -11.14
N ARG A 177 -20.44 11.72 -11.04
CA ARG A 177 -19.79 10.39 -11.16
C ARG A 177 -20.31 9.42 -10.11
N MET A 178 -20.36 9.86 -8.83
CA MET A 178 -20.89 9.02 -7.73
C MET A 178 -22.37 8.67 -7.93
N ILE A 179 -23.19 9.64 -8.32
CA ILE A 179 -24.61 9.44 -8.58
C ILE A 179 -24.81 8.40 -9.69
N ALA A 180 -24.15 8.59 -10.83
CA ALA A 180 -24.27 7.70 -11.98
C ALA A 180 -23.81 6.27 -11.65
N ALA A 181 -22.67 6.12 -10.97
CA ALA A 181 -22.17 4.81 -10.55
C ALA A 181 -23.13 4.11 -9.58
N HIS A 182 -23.65 4.83 -8.59
CA HIS A 182 -24.61 4.28 -7.64
C HIS A 182 -25.94 3.90 -8.31
N GLU A 183 -26.54 4.79 -9.12
CA GLU A 183 -27.84 4.51 -9.77
C GLU A 183 -27.78 3.30 -10.72
N LYS A 184 -26.62 3.07 -11.35
CA LYS A 184 -26.47 1.94 -12.28
C LYS A 184 -26.12 0.62 -11.58
N PHE A 185 -25.38 0.65 -10.46
CA PHE A 185 -24.78 -0.55 -9.88
C PHE A 185 -25.11 -0.77 -8.39
N ASP A 186 -26.10 -0.05 -7.84
CA ASP A 186 -26.49 -0.22 -6.44
C ASP A 186 -26.84 -1.68 -6.11
N GLY A 187 -26.36 -2.14 -4.96
CA GLY A 187 -26.52 -3.53 -4.51
C GLY A 187 -25.65 -4.56 -5.24
N GLN A 188 -25.00 -4.22 -6.36
CA GLN A 188 -24.15 -5.14 -7.12
C GLN A 188 -22.69 -5.08 -6.68
N ILE A 189 -22.20 -3.87 -6.34
CA ILE A 189 -20.81 -3.61 -6.00
C ILE A 189 -20.69 -2.55 -4.90
N LYS A 190 -19.72 -2.69 -4.00
CA LYS A 190 -19.37 -1.65 -3.03
C LYS A 190 -18.48 -0.60 -3.69
N ILE A 191 -18.79 0.68 -3.50
CA ILE A 191 -18.01 1.79 -4.04
C ILE A 191 -17.20 2.43 -2.90
N ILE A 192 -15.88 2.47 -3.06
CA ILE A 192 -14.96 3.30 -2.28
C ILE A 192 -14.68 4.55 -3.11
N VAL A 193 -14.71 5.70 -2.49
CA VAL A 193 -14.24 6.97 -3.09
C VAL A 193 -12.91 7.32 -2.44
N ASP A 194 -11.89 7.58 -3.25
CA ASP A 194 -10.59 8.06 -2.78
C ASP A 194 -10.27 9.39 -3.44
N ALA A 195 -10.28 10.44 -2.66
CA ALA A 195 -10.01 11.80 -3.14
C ALA A 195 -8.52 12.18 -3.07
N ASN A 196 -7.67 11.35 -2.47
CA ASN A 196 -6.22 11.56 -2.36
C ASN A 196 -5.85 13.02 -2.00
N GLN A 197 -6.43 13.55 -0.93
CA GLN A 197 -6.24 14.94 -0.47
C GLN A 197 -6.71 16.02 -1.47
N GLY A 198 -7.47 15.63 -2.49
CA GLY A 198 -7.87 16.54 -3.58
C GLY A 198 -8.98 17.51 -3.23
N TRP A 199 -9.62 17.38 -2.06
CA TRP A 199 -10.73 18.25 -1.65
C TRP A 199 -10.37 19.13 -0.45
N THR A 200 -11.19 20.15 -0.21
CA THR A 200 -11.28 20.89 1.05
C THR A 200 -12.39 20.32 1.93
N VAL A 201 -12.46 20.75 3.20
CA VAL A 201 -13.58 20.42 4.08
C VAL A 201 -14.91 20.85 3.46
N ALA A 202 -14.97 22.03 2.86
CA ALA A 202 -16.20 22.55 2.22
C ALA A 202 -16.62 21.71 1.03
N GLU A 203 -15.70 21.36 0.13
CA GLU A 203 -15.97 20.48 -1.02
C GLU A 203 -16.42 19.09 -0.57
N THR A 204 -15.82 18.53 0.50
CA THR A 204 -16.25 17.23 1.04
C THR A 204 -17.68 17.28 1.57
N LEU A 205 -18.06 18.35 2.28
CA LEU A 205 -19.42 18.51 2.77
C LEU A 205 -20.41 18.76 1.61
N GLU A 206 -20.02 19.55 0.59
CA GLU A 206 -20.80 19.72 -0.64
C GLU A 206 -21.01 18.38 -1.37
N PHE A 207 -19.97 17.54 -1.40
CA PHE A 207 -20.09 16.17 -1.93
C PHE A 207 -21.15 15.35 -1.19
N PHE A 208 -21.14 15.33 0.15
CA PHE A 208 -22.14 14.61 0.94
C PHE A 208 -23.55 15.12 0.72
N ASP A 209 -23.73 16.43 0.68
CA ASP A 209 -25.05 17.04 0.43
C ASP A 209 -25.52 16.72 -1.01
N GLY A 210 -24.62 16.76 -1.98
CA GLY A 210 -24.92 16.55 -3.40
C GLY A 210 -25.28 15.09 -3.76
N ILE A 211 -24.62 14.10 -3.15
CA ILE A 211 -24.91 12.69 -3.39
C ILE A 211 -26.23 12.22 -2.72
N GLY A 212 -26.72 12.94 -1.72
CA GLY A 212 -27.95 12.63 -0.99
C GLY A 212 -27.92 11.24 -0.31
N SER A 213 -28.82 10.36 -0.68
CA SER A 213 -28.90 8.99 -0.15
C SER A 213 -27.91 8.00 -0.81
N ARG A 214 -27.24 8.40 -1.88
CA ARG A 214 -26.32 7.55 -2.69
C ARG A 214 -24.94 7.50 -2.04
N ARG A 215 -24.77 6.65 -1.02
CA ARG A 215 -23.60 6.63 -0.15
C ARG A 215 -22.52 5.71 -0.67
N PRO A 216 -21.24 6.16 -0.76
CA PRO A 216 -20.13 5.22 -0.90
C PRO A 216 -20.02 4.33 0.34
N ALA A 217 -19.41 3.17 0.21
CA ALA A 217 -19.11 2.31 1.36
C ALA A 217 -18.02 2.90 2.26
N LEU A 218 -17.10 3.67 1.66
CA LEU A 218 -16.01 4.33 2.34
C LEU A 218 -15.56 5.55 1.53
N LEU A 219 -15.22 6.64 2.23
CA LEU A 219 -14.48 7.79 1.71
C LEU A 219 -13.07 7.78 2.28
N GLU A 220 -12.06 7.75 1.41
CA GLU A 220 -10.65 7.72 1.76
C GLU A 220 -10.02 9.09 1.55
N GLN A 221 -9.26 9.54 2.53
CA GLN A 221 -8.41 10.75 2.59
C GLN A 221 -8.91 11.93 1.74
N PRO A 222 -10.05 12.54 2.10
CA PRO A 222 -10.63 13.62 1.30
C PRO A 222 -9.80 14.91 1.29
N ILE A 223 -9.14 15.24 2.40
CA ILE A 223 -8.45 16.51 2.63
C ILE A 223 -6.98 16.31 3.00
N ASP A 224 -6.23 17.40 3.09
CA ASP A 224 -4.84 17.43 3.51
C ASP A 224 -4.60 16.57 4.77
N ARG A 225 -3.55 15.74 4.72
CA ARG A 225 -3.18 14.78 5.76
C ARG A 225 -2.90 15.39 7.13
N HIS A 226 -2.51 16.66 7.17
CA HIS A 226 -2.18 17.37 8.41
C HIS A 226 -3.39 18.05 9.06
N ASP A 227 -4.52 18.21 8.34
CA ASP A 227 -5.74 18.80 8.88
C ASP A 227 -6.62 17.78 9.62
N ILE A 228 -6.12 17.28 10.76
CA ILE A 228 -6.87 16.34 11.61
C ILE A 228 -8.17 16.99 12.12
N SER A 229 -8.19 18.30 12.38
CA SER A 229 -9.39 18.99 12.84
C SER A 229 -10.46 19.10 11.76
N GLY A 230 -10.05 19.36 10.53
CA GLY A 230 -10.94 19.31 9.37
C GLY A 230 -11.48 17.89 9.13
N LEU A 231 -10.62 16.88 9.23
CA LEU A 231 -11.03 15.48 9.08
C LEU A 231 -12.06 15.08 10.14
N LYS A 232 -11.89 15.50 11.40
CA LYS A 232 -12.88 15.30 12.46
C LYS A 232 -14.24 15.98 12.14
N ARG A 233 -14.22 17.19 11.60
CA ARG A 233 -15.45 17.89 11.17
C ARG A 233 -16.17 17.14 10.06
N ILE A 234 -15.43 16.56 9.12
CA ILE A 234 -15.98 15.71 8.08
C ILE A 234 -16.56 14.44 8.69
N TYR A 235 -15.83 13.76 9.58
CA TYR A 235 -16.24 12.53 10.26
C TYR A 235 -17.61 12.69 10.98
N GLN A 236 -17.82 13.82 11.67
CA GLN A 236 -19.08 14.11 12.35
C GLN A 236 -20.30 14.24 11.42
N ARG A 237 -20.08 14.43 10.12
CA ARG A 237 -21.10 14.61 9.09
C ARG A 237 -21.10 13.47 8.05
N ALA A 238 -20.11 12.57 8.11
CA ALA A 238 -19.94 11.53 7.12
C ALA A 238 -21.12 10.55 7.10
N PRO A 239 -21.76 10.32 5.94
CA PRO A 239 -22.83 9.33 5.80
C PRO A 239 -22.29 7.92 5.54
N CYS A 240 -20.96 7.74 5.49
CA CYS A 240 -20.25 6.52 5.17
C CYS A 240 -19.02 6.39 6.07
N LEU A 241 -18.32 5.25 6.00
CA LEU A 241 -17.03 5.08 6.68
C LEU A 241 -16.00 6.08 6.14
N LEU A 242 -15.15 6.61 7.02
CA LEU A 242 -14.05 7.50 6.68
C LEU A 242 -12.72 6.82 6.98
N SER A 243 -11.78 6.84 6.01
CA SER A 243 -10.43 6.29 6.16
C SER A 243 -9.36 7.36 6.00
N ALA A 244 -8.30 7.25 6.81
CA ALA A 244 -7.04 7.98 6.59
C ALA A 244 -6.05 7.08 5.84
N ASP A 245 -5.41 7.63 4.81
CA ASP A 245 -4.34 7.00 4.05
C ASP A 245 -3.03 7.79 4.23
N GLU A 246 -2.89 8.92 3.56
CA GLU A 246 -1.71 9.77 3.67
C GLU A 246 -1.47 10.28 5.10
N GLY A 247 -2.56 10.44 5.86
CA GLY A 247 -2.52 10.89 7.27
C GLY A 247 -2.07 9.83 8.27
N VAL A 248 -1.75 8.61 7.85
CA VAL A 248 -1.33 7.51 8.76
C VAL A 248 -0.10 6.77 8.23
N ALA A 249 1.07 7.39 8.29
CA ALA A 249 2.34 6.73 7.96
C ALA A 249 3.01 6.11 9.20
N SER A 250 2.80 6.68 10.39
CA SER A 250 3.43 6.27 11.64
C SER A 250 2.41 5.91 12.74
N ILE A 251 2.89 5.20 13.78
CA ILE A 251 2.05 4.90 14.96
C ILE A 251 1.66 6.17 15.74
N GLN A 252 2.48 7.22 15.68
CA GLN A 252 2.21 8.50 16.31
C GLN A 252 1.02 9.20 15.63
N GLU A 253 0.99 9.19 14.28
CA GLU A 253 -0.13 9.73 13.50
C GLU A 253 -1.39 8.89 13.72
N ALA A 254 -1.29 7.56 13.72
CA ALA A 254 -2.40 6.68 14.07
C ALA A 254 -2.98 7.05 15.46
N ALA A 255 -2.13 7.21 16.46
CA ALA A 255 -2.56 7.61 17.80
C ALA A 255 -3.18 9.02 17.83
N ALA A 256 -2.72 9.96 17.01
CA ALA A 256 -3.29 11.30 16.90
C ALA A 256 -4.71 11.25 16.30
N LEU A 257 -4.91 10.51 15.23
CA LEU A 257 -6.22 10.30 14.57
C LEU A 257 -7.21 9.60 15.50
N ILE A 258 -6.77 8.56 16.24
CA ILE A 258 -7.58 7.84 17.23
C ILE A 258 -8.03 8.80 18.34
N ARG A 259 -7.10 9.56 18.95
CA ARG A 259 -7.45 10.55 20.00
C ARG A 259 -8.41 11.62 19.50
N ALA A 260 -8.26 12.03 18.26
CA ALA A 260 -9.18 12.98 17.63
C ALA A 260 -10.55 12.38 17.33
N GLN A 261 -10.69 11.06 17.27
CA GLN A 261 -11.89 10.38 16.79
C GLN A 261 -12.29 10.90 15.40
N ALA A 262 -11.35 10.83 14.45
CA ALA A 262 -11.48 11.49 13.16
C ALA A 262 -11.74 10.52 12.00
N VAL A 263 -11.68 9.20 12.22
CA VAL A 263 -11.83 8.16 11.19
C VAL A 263 -12.36 6.85 11.76
N ASP A 264 -12.90 5.99 10.88
CA ASP A 264 -13.35 4.62 11.16
C ASP A 264 -12.30 3.57 10.79
N ALA A 265 -11.39 3.92 9.88
CA ALA A 265 -10.42 2.99 9.33
C ALA A 265 -9.07 3.65 9.00
N PHE A 266 -8.04 2.82 8.90
CA PHE A 266 -6.74 3.20 8.35
C PHE A 266 -6.46 2.43 7.06
N SER A 267 -5.94 3.13 6.05
CA SER A 267 -5.37 2.51 4.86
C SER A 267 -3.89 2.21 5.09
N ILE A 268 -3.56 0.94 5.21
CA ILE A 268 -2.19 0.47 5.43
C ILE A 268 -1.56 0.11 4.08
N LYS A 269 -0.34 0.62 3.90
CA LYS A 269 0.58 0.28 2.81
C LYS A 269 1.91 -0.05 3.45
N VAL A 270 2.35 -1.31 3.36
CA VAL A 270 3.50 -1.83 4.13
C VAL A 270 4.75 -0.97 3.94
N SER A 271 5.04 -0.54 2.72
CA SER A 271 6.19 0.33 2.46
C SER A 271 6.03 1.71 3.10
N LYS A 272 4.90 2.42 2.87
CA LYS A 272 4.60 3.72 3.49
C LYS A 272 4.72 3.68 5.01
N ASN A 273 4.29 2.58 5.62
CA ASN A 273 4.30 2.43 7.08
C ASN A 273 5.63 1.90 7.64
N GLY A 274 6.69 1.81 6.83
CA GLY A 274 8.02 1.42 7.29
C GLY A 274 8.22 -0.07 7.53
N GLY A 275 7.51 -0.91 6.78
CA GLY A 275 7.64 -2.36 6.78
C GLY A 275 6.58 -3.09 7.61
N LEU A 276 6.67 -4.41 7.61
CA LEU A 276 5.73 -5.35 8.24
C LEU A 276 5.55 -5.09 9.73
N SER A 277 6.66 -4.88 10.46
CA SER A 277 6.62 -4.70 11.92
C SER A 277 5.85 -3.45 12.33
N LYS A 278 6.10 -2.32 11.67
CA LYS A 278 5.44 -1.04 11.98
C LYS A 278 3.99 -1.04 11.51
N ALA A 279 3.72 -1.53 10.31
CA ALA A 279 2.37 -1.68 9.78
C ALA A 279 1.51 -2.58 10.69
N ARG A 280 2.05 -3.69 11.19
CA ARG A 280 1.37 -4.55 12.17
C ARG A 280 1.06 -3.83 13.48
N LYS A 281 1.99 -3.01 14.01
CA LYS A 281 1.75 -2.22 15.22
C LYS A 281 0.61 -1.21 15.03
N ILE A 282 0.56 -0.54 13.87
CA ILE A 282 -0.54 0.38 13.52
C ILE A 282 -1.87 -0.39 13.47
N ALA A 283 -1.91 -1.55 12.78
CA ALA A 283 -3.11 -2.37 12.67
C ALA A 283 -3.61 -2.90 14.03
N ALA A 284 -2.70 -3.34 14.89
CA ALA A 284 -3.04 -3.79 16.25
C ALA A 284 -3.54 -2.63 17.13
N THR A 285 -2.97 -1.44 16.96
CA THR A 285 -3.47 -0.24 17.67
C THR A 285 -4.86 0.14 17.17
N ALA A 286 -5.11 0.10 15.88
CA ALA A 286 -6.44 0.32 15.29
C ALA A 286 -7.47 -0.67 15.86
N ASP A 287 -7.13 -1.96 15.90
CA ASP A 287 -7.99 -3.04 16.42
C ASP A 287 -8.38 -2.79 17.89
N ALA A 288 -7.41 -2.42 18.73
CA ALA A 288 -7.64 -2.11 20.15
C ALA A 288 -8.66 -0.97 20.37
N PHE A 289 -8.84 -0.08 19.39
CA PHE A 289 -9.81 1.02 19.42
C PHE A 289 -11.02 0.80 18.51
N GLY A 290 -11.20 -0.40 17.97
CA GLY A 290 -12.34 -0.77 17.14
C GLY A 290 -12.29 -0.25 15.69
N LEU A 291 -11.16 0.31 15.25
CA LEU A 291 -10.98 0.77 13.89
C LEU A 291 -10.65 -0.41 12.95
N LYS A 292 -11.04 -0.26 11.70
CA LYS A 292 -10.81 -1.25 10.64
C LYS A 292 -9.59 -0.90 9.80
N ILE A 293 -9.13 -1.89 9.01
CA ILE A 293 -7.99 -1.75 8.12
C ILE A 293 -8.43 -1.99 6.68
N LEU A 294 -8.06 -1.07 5.79
CA LEU A 294 -8.02 -1.25 4.36
C LEU A 294 -6.56 -1.50 3.96
N MET A 295 -6.23 -2.69 3.46
CA MET A 295 -4.91 -2.89 2.84
C MET A 295 -4.92 -2.22 1.48
N ASN A 296 -4.00 -1.27 1.30
CA ASN A 296 -3.96 -0.43 0.11
C ASN A 296 -2.58 -0.49 -0.58
N SER A 297 -2.41 0.19 -1.71
CA SER A 297 -1.26 0.08 -2.61
C SER A 297 -0.61 1.43 -2.87
N MET A 298 0.72 1.40 -3.05
CA MET A 298 1.57 2.51 -3.55
C MET A 298 1.85 2.39 -5.04
N LEU A 299 1.20 1.46 -5.75
CA LEU A 299 1.54 1.05 -7.12
C LEU A 299 2.86 0.26 -7.19
N GLU A 300 3.14 -0.50 -6.15
CA GLU A 300 4.30 -1.35 -5.95
C GLU A 300 4.30 -2.60 -6.83
N PHE A 301 5.47 -3.24 -6.93
CA PHE A 301 5.68 -4.53 -7.59
C PHE A 301 5.43 -5.71 -6.63
N GLY A 302 5.67 -6.92 -7.12
CA GLY A 302 5.25 -8.13 -6.42
C GLY A 302 5.94 -8.42 -5.10
N ILE A 303 7.12 -7.84 -4.79
CA ILE A 303 7.78 -8.06 -3.49
C ILE A 303 6.97 -7.37 -2.38
N THR A 304 6.66 -6.09 -2.54
CA THR A 304 5.82 -5.35 -1.56
C THR A 304 4.39 -5.87 -1.55
N GLN A 305 3.82 -6.25 -2.71
CA GLN A 305 2.49 -6.86 -2.76
C GLN A 305 2.43 -8.17 -1.94
N ALA A 306 3.46 -9.02 -2.06
CA ALA A 306 3.57 -10.25 -1.27
C ALA A 306 3.70 -9.94 0.23
N ALA A 307 4.61 -9.05 0.61
CA ALA A 307 4.78 -8.62 2.00
C ALA A 307 3.47 -8.07 2.58
N SER A 308 2.78 -7.21 1.83
CA SER A 308 1.49 -6.65 2.22
C SER A 308 0.42 -7.73 2.41
N LEU A 309 0.37 -8.72 1.52
CA LEU A 309 -0.58 -9.84 1.61
C LEU A 309 -0.27 -10.76 2.80
N GLN A 310 1.02 -11.05 3.07
CA GLN A 310 1.45 -11.80 4.25
C GLN A 310 0.97 -11.12 5.55
N LEU A 311 0.98 -9.78 5.60
CA LEU A 311 0.44 -9.02 6.73
C LEU A 311 -1.10 -9.03 6.72
N GLY A 312 -1.74 -8.70 5.60
CA GLY A 312 -3.20 -8.59 5.52
C GLY A 312 -3.91 -9.86 5.92
N CYS A 313 -3.34 -11.03 5.57
CA CYS A 313 -3.93 -12.33 5.88
C CYS A 313 -3.86 -12.72 7.37
N VAL A 314 -3.11 -12.00 8.21
CA VAL A 314 -3.06 -12.25 9.68
C VAL A 314 -3.93 -11.26 10.47
N LEU A 315 -4.49 -10.24 9.83
CA LEU A 315 -5.26 -9.18 10.50
C LEU A 315 -6.73 -9.57 10.68
N PRO A 316 -7.28 -9.58 11.92
CA PRO A 316 -8.69 -9.89 12.17
C PRO A 316 -9.63 -8.70 11.89
N ASN A 317 -9.07 -7.49 11.81
CA ASN A 317 -9.83 -6.24 11.69
C ASN A 317 -9.85 -5.66 10.28
N LEU A 318 -9.63 -6.47 9.24
CA LEU A 318 -9.83 -6.01 7.87
C LEU A 318 -11.28 -5.57 7.61
N LEU A 319 -11.46 -4.56 6.78
CA LEU A 319 -12.77 -4.19 6.24
C LEU A 319 -13.34 -5.36 5.43
N ASN A 320 -14.65 -5.61 5.59
CA ASN A 320 -15.36 -6.61 4.76
C ASN A 320 -15.65 -6.06 3.36
N MET A 321 -14.57 -5.81 2.62
CA MET A 321 -14.59 -5.33 1.22
C MET A 321 -13.29 -5.74 0.53
N GLY A 322 -13.11 -5.37 -0.76
CA GLY A 322 -11.88 -5.66 -1.49
C GLY A 322 -10.69 -4.85 -1.00
N HIS A 323 -9.49 -5.39 -1.19
CA HIS A 323 -8.20 -4.78 -0.83
C HIS A 323 -7.28 -4.70 -2.05
N ALA A 324 -6.31 -3.79 -2.03
CA ALA A 324 -5.50 -3.44 -3.20
C ALA A 324 -4.26 -4.33 -3.35
N TYR A 325 -4.44 -5.55 -3.85
CA TYR A 325 -3.36 -6.51 -4.15
C TYR A 325 -3.25 -6.81 -5.65
N MET A 326 -3.61 -5.87 -6.50
CA MET A 326 -3.62 -6.04 -7.96
C MET A 326 -2.68 -5.08 -8.68
N SER A 327 -1.78 -4.42 -7.96
CA SER A 327 -0.87 -3.41 -8.52
C SER A 327 -0.08 -3.96 -9.71
N VAL A 328 0.46 -5.17 -9.58
CA VAL A 328 1.22 -5.86 -10.64
C VAL A 328 0.43 -6.05 -11.96
N LEU A 329 -0.91 -6.17 -11.89
CA LEU A 329 -1.75 -6.32 -13.10
C LEU A 329 -1.91 -5.01 -13.89
N ARG A 330 -1.46 -3.90 -13.34
CA ARG A 330 -1.54 -2.57 -13.96
C ARG A 330 -0.27 -2.20 -14.71
N MET A 331 0.83 -2.89 -14.38
CA MET A 331 2.11 -2.73 -15.06
C MET A 331 2.12 -3.49 -16.38
N SER A 332 2.97 -3.08 -17.30
CA SER A 332 3.22 -3.85 -18.54
C SER A 332 4.00 -5.14 -18.27
N ASP A 333 4.65 -5.24 -17.12
CA ASP A 333 5.42 -6.42 -16.67
C ASP A 333 5.61 -6.36 -15.14
N ASP A 334 6.01 -7.48 -14.51
CA ASP A 334 6.46 -7.52 -13.12
C ASP A 334 7.74 -8.33 -12.99
N ILE A 335 8.56 -7.99 -12.00
CA ILE A 335 9.85 -8.66 -11.74
C ILE A 335 9.71 -9.94 -10.91
N THR A 336 8.50 -10.30 -10.51
CA THR A 336 8.23 -11.50 -9.68
C THR A 336 7.15 -12.39 -10.31
N ASP A 337 6.82 -13.46 -9.61
CA ASP A 337 5.71 -14.37 -9.92
C ASP A 337 4.48 -14.14 -9.02
N PHE A 338 4.33 -12.95 -8.43
CA PHE A 338 3.22 -12.65 -7.52
C PHE A 338 1.84 -12.76 -8.17
N ASP A 339 1.72 -12.42 -9.45
CA ASP A 339 0.47 -12.48 -10.22
C ASP A 339 -0.15 -13.89 -10.24
N GLN A 340 0.68 -14.94 -10.10
CA GLN A 340 0.21 -16.32 -10.05
C GLN A 340 -0.69 -16.62 -8.83
N ASN A 341 -0.64 -15.76 -7.80
CA ASN A 341 -1.50 -15.87 -6.63
C ASN A 341 -2.89 -15.25 -6.83
N ILE A 342 -3.07 -14.48 -7.92
CA ILE A 342 -4.31 -13.79 -8.26
C ILE A 342 -5.18 -14.69 -9.13
N SER A 343 -6.42 -14.92 -8.70
CA SER A 343 -7.41 -15.67 -9.47
C SER A 343 -8.75 -14.95 -9.44
N ARG A 344 -9.22 -14.52 -10.61
CA ARG A 344 -10.41 -13.66 -10.73
C ARG A 344 -10.25 -12.43 -9.83
N ALA A 345 -11.24 -12.15 -8.98
CA ALA A 345 -11.25 -11.01 -8.07
C ALA A 345 -10.79 -11.38 -6.64
N THR A 346 -9.88 -12.35 -6.49
CA THR A 346 -9.30 -12.77 -5.20
C THR A 346 -7.79 -13.01 -5.33
N VAL A 347 -7.09 -12.88 -4.21
CA VAL A 347 -5.68 -13.23 -4.09
C VAL A 347 -5.49 -14.22 -2.93
N THR A 348 -4.70 -15.24 -3.15
CA THR A 348 -4.34 -16.26 -2.14
C THR A 348 -2.96 -15.95 -1.58
N VAL A 349 -2.78 -16.03 -0.26
CA VAL A 349 -1.48 -15.76 0.37
C VAL A 349 -0.47 -16.82 -0.07
N PRO A 350 0.75 -16.44 -0.49
CA PRO A 350 1.81 -17.39 -0.81
C PRO A 350 2.21 -18.22 0.40
N SER A 351 2.38 -19.53 0.21
CA SER A 351 2.77 -20.48 1.26
C SER A 351 4.26 -20.82 1.27
N GLN A 352 5.02 -20.34 0.30
CA GLN A 352 6.46 -20.57 0.21
C GLN A 352 7.19 -19.79 1.31
N ALA A 353 8.40 -20.26 1.66
CA ALA A 353 9.24 -19.63 2.67
C ALA A 353 9.57 -18.16 2.36
N GLY A 354 9.66 -17.35 3.38
CA GLY A 354 9.90 -15.90 3.27
C GLY A 354 8.65 -15.15 2.86
N LEU A 355 8.78 -14.17 1.96
CA LEU A 355 7.64 -13.42 1.41
C LEU A 355 6.81 -14.26 0.46
N GLY A 356 7.37 -15.39 -0.03
CA GLY A 356 6.65 -16.34 -0.87
C GLY A 356 6.60 -15.94 -2.35
N VAL A 357 7.53 -15.13 -2.82
CA VAL A 357 7.69 -14.75 -4.23
C VAL A 357 9.10 -15.04 -4.73
N ARG A 358 9.22 -15.32 -6.02
CA ARG A 358 10.50 -15.50 -6.70
C ARG A 358 10.80 -14.29 -7.57
N LEU A 359 12.03 -13.79 -7.44
CA LEU A 359 12.53 -12.70 -8.27
C LEU A 359 13.01 -13.25 -9.62
N ASN A 360 12.61 -12.61 -10.70
CA ASN A 360 13.13 -12.87 -12.05
C ASN A 360 14.33 -11.95 -12.30
N GLU A 361 15.54 -12.52 -12.25
CA GLU A 361 16.81 -11.78 -12.39
C GLU A 361 16.97 -11.13 -13.77
N GLU A 362 16.46 -11.76 -14.83
CA GLU A 362 16.53 -11.21 -16.19
C GLU A 362 15.64 -9.95 -16.31
N LYS A 363 14.42 -10.02 -15.78
CA LYS A 363 13.52 -8.87 -15.74
C LYS A 363 14.06 -7.76 -14.83
N LEU A 364 14.59 -8.11 -13.66
CA LEU A 364 15.25 -7.14 -12.79
C LEU A 364 16.33 -6.38 -13.57
N LYS A 365 17.25 -7.09 -14.23
CA LYS A 365 18.30 -6.49 -15.04
C LYS A 365 17.76 -5.64 -16.19
N LYS A 366 16.70 -6.12 -16.87
CA LYS A 366 16.06 -5.41 -18.02
C LYS A 366 15.54 -4.03 -17.61
N TYR A 367 14.91 -3.92 -16.43
CA TYR A 367 14.26 -2.70 -15.99
C TYR A 367 15.11 -1.83 -15.07
N THR A 368 16.34 -2.27 -14.74
CA THR A 368 17.28 -1.51 -13.89
C THR A 368 17.76 -0.26 -14.61
N LYS A 369 17.60 0.88 -13.94
CA LYS A 369 18.11 2.22 -14.34
C LYS A 369 19.42 2.53 -13.65
N ASP A 370 19.57 2.12 -12.38
CA ASP A 370 20.77 2.34 -11.56
C ASP A 370 20.97 1.15 -10.62
N TYR A 371 22.23 0.88 -10.29
CA TYR A 371 22.64 -0.27 -9.49
C TYR A 371 23.78 0.08 -8.53
N LEU A 372 23.68 -0.43 -7.32
CA LEU A 372 24.73 -0.25 -6.31
C LEU A 372 24.91 -1.54 -5.51
N LYS A 373 26.17 -1.92 -5.25
CA LYS A 373 26.54 -3.00 -4.32
C LYS A 373 27.39 -2.45 -3.19
N ILE A 374 26.99 -2.81 -1.96
CA ILE A 374 27.62 -2.39 -0.70
C ILE A 374 28.10 -3.63 0.03
N LYS A 375 29.37 -3.63 0.46
CA LYS A 375 30.00 -4.73 1.20
C LYS A 375 30.58 -4.25 2.52
#